data_a5460c31350c31f0cb48b1ac90242cee
#
_entry.id   a5460c31350c31f0cb48b1ac90242cee
#
_cell.length_a   1.000
_cell.length_b   1.000
_cell.length_c   1.000
_cell.angle_alpha   90.00
_cell.angle_beta   90.00
_cell.angle_gamma   90.00
#
_symmetry.space_group_name_H-M   'P 1'
#
loop_
_entity.id
_entity.type
_entity.pdbx_description
1 polymer ?
#
loop_
_entity_poly.entity_id
_entity_poly.type
_entity_poly.pdbx_seq_one_letter_code
_entity_poly.pdbx_strand_id
1 'polypeptide(L)'
;PGLAFGRKGGASTSGVELEELNLLGTGAQLSLGHTSGVDRDSNLLIYRDRQLGGSWWGVDAQYADNSDGRRTALQLQHPFPALDARWAGGLALSDDERVDARYDRGEVTDRYGVREKFASAWFGVSRGLRGEWTTRYRFGFTRDEARFSPPPAAQAAALLPADRRLAYPWVSVEWLEDEFQIERNRDQIDRTEDVALGLRASLQLGFADPAFGADRRATVVNAGVAHGW
;
A
#
# COMPACT_ATOMS: atom_id res chain seq x y z
N PRO A 1 18.37 -8.81 13.64
CA PRO A 1 18.80 -7.41 13.65
C PRO A 1 19.61 -7.09 12.40
N GLY A 2 19.36 -5.93 11.81
CA GLY A 2 20.05 -5.42 10.66
C GLY A 2 20.69 -4.06 10.94
N LEU A 3 21.87 -3.82 10.35
CA LEU A 3 22.52 -2.52 10.33
C LEU A 3 22.71 -2.11 8.88
N ALA A 4 22.31 -0.90 8.53
CA ALA A 4 22.48 -0.34 7.22
C ALA A 4 23.29 0.97 7.30
N PHE A 5 24.28 1.10 6.43
CA PHE A 5 25.08 2.30 6.28
C PHE A 5 25.17 2.63 4.79
N GLY A 6 25.00 3.90 4.47
CA GLY A 6 25.04 4.35 3.10
C GLY A 6 25.52 5.80 2.98
N ARG A 7 25.77 6.21 1.74
CA ARG A 7 26.06 7.61 1.41
C ARG A 7 25.28 8.02 0.18
N LYS A 8 24.51 9.09 0.28
CA LYS A 8 23.71 9.62 -0.82
C LYS A 8 23.95 11.11 -0.93
N GLY A 9 24.34 11.58 -2.13
CA GLY A 9 24.57 12.99 -2.38
C GLY A 9 25.62 13.67 -1.49
N GLY A 10 26.64 12.89 -1.01
CA GLY A 10 27.67 13.45 -0.11
C GLY A 10 27.34 13.34 1.39
N ALA A 11 26.10 13.09 1.77
CA ALA A 11 25.69 12.90 3.15
C ALA A 11 25.63 11.41 3.54
N SER A 12 25.93 11.11 4.81
CA SER A 12 25.88 9.75 5.35
C SER A 12 24.45 9.41 5.77
N THR A 13 24.06 8.16 5.55
CA THR A 13 22.80 7.60 6.02
C THR A 13 23.11 6.39 6.90
N SER A 14 22.35 6.21 7.96
CA SER A 14 22.48 5.06 8.86
C SER A 14 21.11 4.53 9.25
N GLY A 15 21.03 3.24 9.56
CA GLY A 15 19.80 2.64 10.03
C GLY A 15 20.09 1.42 10.89
N VAL A 16 19.20 1.17 11.83
CA VAL A 16 19.15 -0.03 12.64
C VAL A 16 17.74 -0.60 12.55
N GLU A 17 17.65 -1.91 12.36
CA GLU A 17 16.37 -2.63 12.31
C GLU A 17 16.44 -3.86 13.20
N LEU A 18 15.37 -4.07 13.96
CA LEU A 18 15.10 -5.27 14.71
C LEU A 18 13.84 -5.90 14.16
N GLU A 19 13.93 -7.12 13.69
CA GLU A 19 12.81 -7.86 13.13
C GLU A 19 12.65 -9.19 13.87
N GLU A 20 11.42 -9.48 14.27
CA GLU A 20 10.97 -10.77 14.78
C GLU A 20 9.91 -11.32 13.82
N LEU A 21 10.22 -12.43 13.15
CA LEU A 21 9.38 -13.02 12.08
C LEU A 21 8.33 -14.00 12.60
N ASN A 22 8.38 -14.33 13.90
CA ASN A 22 7.45 -15.29 14.50
C ASN A 22 7.16 -14.90 15.96
N LEU A 23 6.57 -13.74 16.13
CA LEU A 23 6.28 -13.15 17.44
C LEU A 23 5.49 -14.15 18.31
N LEU A 24 6.09 -14.56 19.43
CA LEU A 24 5.53 -15.52 20.37
C LEU A 24 5.05 -16.85 19.73
N GLY A 25 5.60 -17.24 18.59
CA GLY A 25 5.24 -18.48 17.91
C GLY A 25 3.91 -18.42 17.13
N THR A 26 3.32 -17.25 16.96
CA THR A 26 2.02 -17.06 16.29
C THR A 26 2.12 -16.93 14.77
N GLY A 27 3.34 -16.77 14.22
CA GLY A 27 3.57 -16.42 12.82
C GLY A 27 3.41 -14.93 12.51
N ALA A 28 3.03 -14.13 13.50
CA ALA A 28 3.02 -12.68 13.36
C ALA A 28 4.45 -12.11 13.31
N GLN A 29 4.61 -11.03 12.56
CA GLN A 29 5.89 -10.34 12.39
C GLN A 29 5.84 -8.97 13.08
N LEU A 30 6.92 -8.60 13.74
CA LEU A 30 7.11 -7.29 14.34
C LEU A 30 8.45 -6.73 13.90
N SER A 31 8.45 -5.55 13.30
CA SER A 31 9.66 -4.84 12.91
C SER A 31 9.72 -3.48 13.59
N LEU A 32 10.88 -3.17 14.13
CA LEU A 32 11.24 -1.88 14.72
C LEU A 32 12.45 -1.34 13.97
N GLY A 33 12.36 -0.13 13.45
CA GLY A 33 13.44 0.48 12.70
C GLY A 33 13.70 1.92 13.13
N HIS A 34 14.97 2.31 13.10
CA HIS A 34 15.40 3.70 13.14
C HIS A 34 16.30 3.97 11.95
N THR A 35 15.99 5.00 11.18
CA THR A 35 16.82 5.44 10.06
C THR A 35 17.12 6.93 10.20
N SER A 36 18.38 7.31 9.97
CA SER A 36 18.80 8.69 9.85
C SER A 36 19.28 8.93 8.43
N GLY A 37 18.65 9.86 7.73
CA GLY A 37 18.89 10.15 6.34
C GLY A 37 19.11 11.63 6.06
N VAL A 38 19.39 11.95 4.79
CA VAL A 38 19.64 13.32 4.36
C VAL A 38 18.40 14.21 4.51
N ASP A 39 17.24 13.62 4.21
CA ASP A 39 15.98 14.35 4.12
C ASP A 39 15.10 14.13 5.34
N ARG A 40 15.30 13.02 6.06
CA ARG A 40 14.40 12.59 7.14
C ARG A 40 15.06 11.59 8.08
N ASP A 41 14.82 11.77 9.36
CA ASP A 41 14.98 10.74 10.37
C ASP A 41 13.63 10.07 10.64
N SER A 42 13.60 8.77 10.83
CA SER A 42 12.36 8.00 10.98
C SER A 42 12.50 6.91 12.04
N ASN A 43 11.52 6.82 12.93
CA ASN A 43 11.29 5.68 13.80
C ASN A 43 10.07 4.91 13.25
N LEU A 44 10.24 3.63 12.96
CA LEU A 44 9.26 2.81 12.29
C LEU A 44 8.86 1.62 13.15
N LEU A 45 7.56 1.38 13.28
CA LEU A 45 6.97 0.19 13.86
C LEU A 45 6.05 -0.44 12.81
N ILE A 46 6.27 -1.73 12.53
CA ILE A 46 5.41 -2.51 11.63
C ILE A 46 4.97 -3.78 12.37
N TYR A 47 3.69 -4.06 12.35
CA TYR A 47 3.10 -5.33 12.78
C TYR A 47 2.36 -5.96 11.60
N ARG A 48 2.65 -7.23 11.31
CA ARG A 48 1.99 -8.02 10.27
C ARG A 48 1.58 -9.36 10.81
N ASP A 49 0.32 -9.71 10.62
CA ASP A 49 -0.18 -11.05 10.87
C ASP A 49 -1.04 -11.47 9.67
N ARG A 50 -0.61 -12.51 8.96
CA ARG A 50 -1.31 -13.00 7.77
C ARG A 50 -2.46 -13.93 8.10
N GLN A 51 -2.54 -14.40 9.35
CA GLN A 51 -3.52 -15.39 9.80
C GLN A 51 -4.03 -15.03 11.20
N LEU A 52 -4.52 -13.80 11.36
CA LEU A 52 -4.97 -13.25 12.62
C LEU A 52 -5.87 -14.25 13.38
N GLY A 53 -5.39 -14.71 14.53
CA GLY A 53 -6.08 -15.71 15.32
C GLY A 53 -6.28 -17.06 14.60
N GLY A 54 -5.41 -17.44 13.66
CA GLY A 54 -5.51 -18.66 12.88
C GLY A 54 -6.59 -18.65 11.78
N SER A 55 -7.12 -17.47 11.46
CA SER A 55 -8.12 -17.27 10.42
C SER A 55 -7.48 -16.86 9.08
N TRP A 56 -8.29 -16.70 8.03
CA TRP A 56 -7.86 -16.12 6.75
C TRP A 56 -7.82 -14.59 6.75
N TRP A 57 -8.09 -13.95 7.89
CA TRP A 57 -7.91 -12.52 8.03
C TRP A 57 -6.44 -12.19 8.25
N GLY A 58 -5.94 -11.25 7.49
CA GLY A 58 -4.62 -10.68 7.70
C GLY A 58 -4.70 -9.22 8.11
N VAL A 59 -3.75 -8.78 8.94
CA VAL A 59 -3.58 -7.39 9.34
C VAL A 59 -2.16 -6.93 9.04
N ASP A 60 -2.04 -5.70 8.54
CA ASP A 60 -0.78 -4.96 8.40
C ASP A 60 -0.99 -3.60 9.04
N ALA A 61 -0.24 -3.30 10.10
CA ALA A 61 -0.30 -2.03 10.82
C ALA A 61 1.09 -1.39 10.82
N GLN A 62 1.15 -0.12 10.46
CA GLN A 62 2.38 0.66 10.40
C GLN A 62 2.22 1.97 11.15
N TYR A 63 3.22 2.32 11.94
CA TYR A 63 3.40 3.64 12.52
C TYR A 63 4.82 4.12 12.25
N ALA A 64 4.95 5.33 11.74
CA ALA A 64 6.22 5.99 11.57
C ALA A 64 6.17 7.39 12.20
N ASP A 65 7.16 7.69 13.05
CA ASP A 65 7.43 9.00 13.60
C ASP A 65 8.66 9.56 12.88
N ASN A 66 8.44 10.60 12.11
CA ASN A 66 9.44 11.18 11.22
C ASN A 66 9.82 12.57 11.71
N SER A 67 11.04 13.01 11.44
CA SER A 67 11.50 14.36 11.79
C SER A 67 10.68 15.49 11.16
N ASP A 68 9.91 15.20 10.12
CA ASP A 68 9.08 16.14 9.35
C ASP A 68 7.58 15.77 9.36
N GLY A 69 7.15 14.83 10.19
CA GLY A 69 5.77 14.42 10.32
C GLY A 69 5.58 13.01 10.84
N ARG A 70 4.45 12.41 10.52
CA ARG A 70 4.11 11.05 10.98
C ARG A 70 3.25 10.32 9.98
N ARG A 71 3.33 8.99 9.99
CA ARG A 71 2.48 8.13 9.20
C ARG A 71 1.86 7.03 10.06
N THR A 72 0.56 6.84 9.90
CA THR A 72 -0.16 5.70 10.44
C THR A 72 -0.87 5.01 9.29
N ALA A 73 -0.75 3.68 9.20
CA ALA A 73 -1.47 2.89 8.22
C ALA A 73 -1.99 1.60 8.84
N LEU A 74 -3.18 1.19 8.43
CA LEU A 74 -3.82 -0.06 8.84
C LEU A 74 -4.46 -0.69 7.61
N GLN A 75 -4.15 -1.96 7.37
CA GLN A 75 -4.84 -2.80 6.40
C GLN A 75 -5.34 -4.05 7.11
N LEU A 76 -6.63 -4.32 6.97
CA LEU A 76 -7.28 -5.55 7.42
C LEU A 76 -7.93 -6.18 6.21
N GLN A 77 -7.64 -7.44 5.92
CA GLN A 77 -8.21 -8.10 4.75
C GLN A 77 -8.40 -9.60 4.95
N HIS A 78 -9.49 -10.09 4.38
CA HIS A 78 -9.70 -11.49 4.07
C HIS A 78 -9.53 -11.63 2.55
N PRO A 79 -8.39 -12.13 2.05
CA PRO A 79 -8.15 -12.24 0.60
C PRO A 79 -9.01 -13.37 0.01
N PHE A 80 -8.96 -13.57 -1.30
CA PHE A 80 -9.34 -14.85 -1.91
C PHE A 80 -8.17 -15.82 -1.75
N PRO A 81 -8.20 -16.75 -0.78
CA PRO A 81 -7.03 -17.60 -0.46
C PRO A 81 -6.71 -18.63 -1.55
N ALA A 82 -7.67 -18.94 -2.42
CA ALA A 82 -7.53 -19.89 -3.51
C ALA A 82 -8.43 -19.50 -4.69
N LEU A 83 -8.24 -20.14 -5.85
CA LEU A 83 -9.03 -19.87 -7.06
C LEU A 83 -10.52 -20.21 -6.89
N ASP A 84 -10.84 -21.18 -6.04
CA ASP A 84 -12.21 -21.60 -5.72
C ASP A 84 -12.86 -20.82 -4.58
N ALA A 85 -12.12 -19.91 -3.93
CA ALA A 85 -12.65 -19.08 -2.86
C ALA A 85 -13.83 -18.21 -3.33
N ARG A 86 -14.86 -18.12 -2.48
CA ARG A 86 -16.15 -17.53 -2.83
C ARG A 86 -16.31 -16.07 -2.45
N TRP A 87 -15.57 -15.60 -1.45
CA TRP A 87 -15.68 -14.25 -0.97
C TRP A 87 -14.35 -13.71 -0.46
N ALA A 88 -14.23 -12.42 -0.44
CA ALA A 88 -13.11 -11.67 0.11
C ALA A 88 -13.61 -10.33 0.63
N GLY A 89 -12.83 -9.64 1.43
CA GLY A 89 -13.16 -8.31 1.90
C GLY A 89 -11.96 -7.62 2.53
N GLY A 90 -12.03 -6.30 2.64
CA GLY A 90 -10.93 -5.57 3.23
C GLY A 90 -11.26 -4.13 3.57
N LEU A 91 -10.44 -3.60 4.48
CA LEU A 91 -10.40 -2.21 4.91
C LEU A 91 -8.95 -1.74 4.85
N ALA A 92 -8.72 -0.55 4.31
CA ALA A 92 -7.42 0.11 4.34
C ALA A 92 -7.60 1.57 4.79
N LEU A 93 -6.78 1.99 5.75
CA LEU A 93 -6.77 3.34 6.31
C LEU A 93 -5.34 3.85 6.35
N SER A 94 -5.10 5.10 6.00
CA SER A 94 -3.84 5.78 6.30
C SER A 94 -4.01 7.27 6.54
N ASP A 95 -3.14 7.82 7.39
CA ASP A 95 -2.95 9.26 7.63
C ASP A 95 -1.45 9.50 7.58
N ASP A 96 -0.99 10.28 6.61
CA ASP A 96 0.41 10.60 6.35
C ASP A 96 0.59 12.11 6.35
N GLU A 97 1.43 12.61 7.26
CA GLU A 97 1.80 14.01 7.39
C GLU A 97 3.29 14.14 7.20
N ARG A 98 3.72 15.01 6.28
CA ARG A 98 5.12 15.21 5.91
C ARG A 98 5.37 16.59 5.34
N VAL A 99 6.64 16.94 5.23
CA VAL A 99 7.08 18.15 4.50
C VAL A 99 7.73 17.73 3.19
N ASP A 100 7.14 18.13 2.07
CA ASP A 100 7.71 17.91 0.74
C ASP A 100 8.52 19.11 0.30
N ALA A 101 9.63 18.87 -0.40
CA ALA A 101 10.47 19.89 -1.00
C ALA A 101 10.24 19.97 -2.50
N ARG A 102 10.18 21.21 -3.02
CA ARG A 102 10.21 21.48 -4.45
C ARG A 102 11.65 21.76 -4.86
N TYR A 103 12.07 21.12 -5.93
CA TYR A 103 13.42 21.28 -6.47
C TYR A 103 13.37 21.99 -7.83
N ASP A 104 14.30 22.91 -8.03
CA ASP A 104 14.66 23.45 -9.35
C ASP A 104 16.16 23.33 -9.55
N ARG A 105 16.59 22.67 -10.64
CA ARG A 105 18.01 22.43 -10.99
C ARG A 105 18.86 21.81 -9.87
N GLY A 106 18.23 21.00 -9.01
CA GLY A 106 18.89 20.32 -7.88
C GLY A 106 18.91 21.10 -6.58
N GLU A 107 18.43 22.34 -6.57
CA GLU A 107 18.31 23.18 -5.38
C GLU A 107 16.89 23.18 -4.83
N VAL A 108 16.73 23.14 -3.51
CA VAL A 108 15.42 23.27 -2.86
C VAL A 108 14.96 24.72 -2.98
N THR A 109 13.92 24.93 -3.76
CA THR A 109 13.34 26.28 -3.98
C THR A 109 12.20 26.59 -3.01
N ASP A 110 11.52 25.58 -2.51
CA ASP A 110 10.37 25.75 -1.63
C ASP A 110 10.10 24.47 -0.83
N ARG A 111 9.38 24.60 0.28
CA ARG A 111 8.88 23.48 1.09
C ARG A 111 7.42 23.73 1.43
N TYR A 112 6.64 22.66 1.56
CA TYR A 112 5.24 22.74 1.96
C TYR A 112 4.83 21.49 2.74
N GLY A 113 3.91 21.68 3.67
CA GLY A 113 3.31 20.58 4.40
C GLY A 113 2.31 19.84 3.52
N VAL A 114 2.33 18.51 3.59
CA VAL A 114 1.39 17.61 2.92
C VAL A 114 0.74 16.74 3.98
N ARG A 115 -0.58 16.65 3.94
CA ARG A 115 -1.32 15.66 4.72
C ARG A 115 -2.23 14.85 3.80
N GLU A 116 -1.95 13.56 3.70
CA GLU A 116 -2.73 12.62 2.91
C GLU A 116 -3.52 11.69 3.82
N LYS A 117 -4.83 11.58 3.56
CA LYS A 117 -5.72 10.64 4.23
C LYS A 117 -6.35 9.73 3.21
N PHE A 118 -6.23 8.44 3.45
CA PHE A 118 -6.81 7.42 2.60
C PHE A 118 -7.69 6.50 3.45
N ALA A 119 -8.88 6.18 2.94
CA ALA A 119 -9.78 5.18 3.49
C ALA A 119 -10.43 4.41 2.35
N SER A 120 -10.40 3.10 2.41
CA SER A 120 -11.06 2.24 1.42
C SER A 120 -11.62 1.01 2.11
N ALA A 121 -12.88 0.68 1.79
CA ALA A 121 -13.51 -0.56 2.22
C ALA A 121 -14.09 -1.27 1.01
N TRP A 122 -13.98 -2.60 0.97
CA TRP A 122 -14.46 -3.37 -0.15
C TRP A 122 -14.90 -4.77 0.24
N PHE A 123 -15.77 -5.33 -0.58
CA PHE A 123 -16.22 -6.72 -0.51
C PHE A 123 -16.12 -7.35 -1.90
N GLY A 124 -15.77 -8.63 -1.95
CA GLY A 124 -15.59 -9.37 -3.20
C GLY A 124 -16.30 -10.71 -3.18
N VAL A 125 -16.77 -11.11 -4.35
CA VAL A 125 -17.42 -12.41 -4.59
C VAL A 125 -16.83 -13.08 -5.82
N SER A 126 -16.85 -14.41 -5.82
CA SER A 126 -16.44 -15.22 -6.96
C SER A 126 -17.34 -16.46 -7.07
N ARG A 127 -17.46 -16.97 -8.28
CA ARG A 127 -18.06 -18.29 -8.52
C ARG A 127 -17.05 -19.42 -8.37
N GLY A 128 -15.81 -19.10 -8.00
CA GLY A 128 -14.68 -20.01 -7.96
C GLY A 128 -14.22 -20.44 -9.34
N LEU A 129 -13.39 -21.47 -9.37
CA LEU A 129 -12.83 -22.02 -10.60
C LEU A 129 -13.92 -22.63 -11.48
N ARG A 130 -13.95 -22.28 -12.75
CA ARG A 130 -14.85 -22.75 -13.80
C ARG A 130 -14.04 -23.10 -15.05
N GLY A 131 -13.83 -24.40 -15.29
CA GLY A 131 -12.83 -24.84 -16.27
C GLY A 131 -11.45 -24.36 -15.83
N GLU A 132 -10.78 -23.62 -16.67
CA GLU A 132 -9.45 -23.06 -16.44
C GLU A 132 -9.47 -21.61 -15.94
N TRP A 133 -10.64 -21.05 -15.58
CA TRP A 133 -10.77 -19.65 -15.25
C TRP A 133 -11.49 -19.38 -13.94
N THR A 134 -11.01 -18.39 -13.21
CA THR A 134 -11.71 -17.80 -12.08
C THR A 134 -12.01 -16.33 -12.39
N THR A 135 -13.27 -15.93 -12.14
CA THR A 135 -13.67 -14.52 -12.21
C THR A 135 -14.04 -14.03 -10.83
N ARG A 136 -13.45 -12.92 -10.41
CA ARG A 136 -13.68 -12.25 -9.14
C ARG A 136 -14.26 -10.88 -9.37
N TYR A 137 -15.32 -10.54 -8.67
CA TYR A 137 -15.94 -9.23 -8.65
C TYR A 137 -15.72 -8.59 -7.31
N ARG A 138 -15.35 -7.29 -7.28
CA ARG A 138 -15.21 -6.53 -6.04
C ARG A 138 -16.01 -5.24 -6.15
N PHE A 139 -16.55 -4.81 -5.04
CA PHE A 139 -17.31 -3.58 -4.87
C PHE A 139 -16.74 -2.85 -3.68
N GLY A 140 -16.51 -1.57 -3.81
CA GLY A 140 -15.91 -0.82 -2.73
C GLY A 140 -16.23 0.66 -2.77
N PHE A 141 -15.78 1.33 -1.74
CA PHE A 141 -15.80 2.78 -1.62
C PHE A 141 -14.43 3.24 -1.17
N THR A 142 -13.94 4.31 -1.82
CA THR A 142 -12.65 4.92 -1.50
C THR A 142 -12.80 6.40 -1.26
N ARG A 143 -12.15 6.90 -0.22
CA ARG A 143 -11.90 8.32 0.03
C ARG A 143 -10.39 8.55 0.05
N ASP A 144 -9.93 9.46 -0.79
CA ASP A 144 -8.56 9.88 -0.94
C ASP A 144 -8.50 11.41 -0.86
N GLU A 145 -7.81 11.93 0.14
CA GLU A 145 -7.73 13.36 0.43
C GLU A 145 -6.27 13.78 0.60
N ALA A 146 -5.87 14.83 -0.12
CA ALA A 146 -4.58 15.48 0.05
C ALA A 146 -4.79 16.96 0.35
N ARG A 147 -4.20 17.45 1.42
CA ARG A 147 -4.19 18.86 1.83
C ARG A 147 -2.77 19.39 1.87
N PHE A 148 -2.62 20.64 1.43
CA PHE A 148 -1.35 21.30 1.36
C PHE A 148 -1.35 22.56 2.24
N SER A 149 -0.26 22.79 2.95
CA SER A 149 -0.12 23.94 3.87
C SER A 149 1.27 24.56 3.76
N PRO A 150 1.39 25.88 4.04
CA PRO A 150 2.72 26.46 4.19
C PRO A 150 3.48 25.78 5.32
N PRO A 151 4.81 25.65 5.23
CA PRO A 151 5.60 25.14 6.33
C PRO A 151 5.54 26.09 7.53
N PRO A 152 5.71 25.60 8.78
CA PRO A 152 5.56 26.42 10.00
C PRO A 152 6.45 27.67 10.07
N ALA A 153 7.55 27.71 9.30
CA ALA A 153 8.52 28.81 9.29
C ALA A 153 8.50 29.63 7.98
N ALA A 154 7.48 29.49 7.12
CA ALA A 154 7.47 30.19 5.83
C ALA A 154 7.23 31.69 6.00
N GLN A 155 8.16 32.51 5.50
CA GLN A 155 8.05 33.99 5.43
C GLN A 155 7.40 34.47 4.13
N ALA A 156 7.20 33.63 3.15
CA ALA A 156 6.60 33.94 1.85
C ALA A 156 5.46 32.98 1.52
N ALA A 157 4.48 33.48 0.74
CA ALA A 157 3.40 32.62 0.23
C ALA A 157 4.00 31.61 -0.76
N ALA A 158 4.15 30.38 -0.30
CA ALA A 158 4.53 29.26 -1.15
C ALA A 158 3.47 29.03 -2.22
N LEU A 159 3.89 28.66 -3.42
CA LEU A 159 2.97 28.22 -4.47
C LEU A 159 2.49 26.81 -4.14
N LEU A 160 1.40 26.73 -3.36
CA LEU A 160 0.86 25.46 -2.90
C LEU A 160 0.08 24.75 -4.02
N PRO A 161 0.19 23.42 -4.12
CA PRO A 161 -0.78 22.63 -4.90
C PRO A 161 -2.19 22.84 -4.36
N ALA A 162 -3.20 22.69 -5.22
CA ALA A 162 -4.58 22.73 -4.78
C ALA A 162 -4.92 21.47 -3.96
N ASP A 163 -5.67 21.65 -2.88
CA ASP A 163 -6.23 20.53 -2.13
C ASP A 163 -7.06 19.64 -3.05
N ARG A 164 -7.03 18.33 -2.77
CA ARG A 164 -7.75 17.32 -3.53
C ARG A 164 -8.52 16.41 -2.58
N ARG A 165 -9.77 16.16 -2.92
CA ARG A 165 -10.57 15.14 -2.24
C ARG A 165 -11.39 14.36 -3.25
N LEU A 166 -11.07 13.08 -3.40
CA LEU A 166 -11.85 12.12 -4.17
C LEU A 166 -12.61 11.21 -3.20
N ALA A 167 -13.88 11.01 -3.46
CA ALA A 167 -14.71 10.06 -2.73
C ALA A 167 -15.60 9.38 -3.76
N TYR A 168 -15.49 8.04 -3.86
CA TYR A 168 -16.12 7.33 -4.95
C TYR A 168 -16.42 5.86 -4.63
N PRO A 169 -17.61 5.39 -5.00
CA PRO A 169 -17.87 3.97 -5.17
C PRO A 169 -17.11 3.45 -6.38
N TRP A 170 -16.73 2.18 -6.35
CA TRP A 170 -16.07 1.52 -7.47
C TRP A 170 -16.46 0.05 -7.58
N VAL A 171 -16.32 -0.48 -8.78
CA VAL A 171 -16.46 -1.90 -9.08
C VAL A 171 -15.20 -2.38 -9.78
N SER A 172 -14.83 -3.64 -9.54
CA SER A 172 -13.76 -4.27 -10.29
C SER A 172 -14.08 -5.70 -10.68
N VAL A 173 -13.47 -6.12 -11.75
CA VAL A 173 -13.47 -7.51 -12.21
C VAL A 173 -12.02 -7.94 -12.39
N GLU A 174 -11.72 -9.18 -11.99
CA GLU A 174 -10.42 -9.83 -12.16
C GLU A 174 -10.68 -11.21 -12.78
N TRP A 175 -9.94 -11.52 -13.83
CA TRP A 175 -9.90 -12.83 -14.50
C TRP A 175 -8.55 -13.45 -14.23
N LEU A 176 -8.57 -14.70 -13.84
CA LEU A 176 -7.39 -15.51 -13.47
C LEU A 176 -7.48 -16.84 -14.20
N GLU A 177 -6.47 -17.15 -14.96
CA GLU A 177 -6.30 -18.46 -15.58
C GLU A 177 -5.62 -19.42 -14.59
N ASP A 178 -6.14 -20.66 -14.51
CA ASP A 178 -5.59 -21.73 -13.68
C ASP A 178 -4.48 -22.47 -14.43
N GLU A 179 -3.37 -21.77 -14.63
CA GLU A 179 -2.16 -22.33 -15.23
C GLU A 179 -0.97 -22.16 -14.29
N PHE A 180 -0.42 -23.27 -13.81
CA PHE A 180 0.71 -23.30 -12.89
C PHE A 180 1.78 -24.25 -13.40
N GLN A 181 3.03 -23.84 -13.19
CA GLN A 181 4.21 -24.71 -13.42
C GLN A 181 4.85 -25.01 -12.06
N ILE A 182 5.23 -26.28 -11.89
CA ILE A 182 5.98 -26.69 -10.72
C ILE A 182 7.46 -26.47 -10.98
N GLU A 183 8.08 -25.56 -10.24
CA GLU A 183 9.51 -25.31 -10.30
C GLU A 183 10.22 -25.70 -9.02
N ARG A 184 11.51 -26.01 -9.12
CA ARG A 184 12.38 -26.28 -7.96
C ARG A 184 13.48 -25.22 -7.91
N ASN A 185 13.79 -24.80 -6.68
CA ASN A 185 14.95 -23.95 -6.40
C ASN A 185 14.94 -22.57 -7.12
N ARG A 186 13.77 -22.01 -7.40
CA ARG A 186 13.65 -20.69 -8.05
C ARG A 186 14.25 -19.57 -7.20
N ASP A 187 14.02 -19.62 -5.88
CA ASP A 187 14.53 -18.64 -4.91
C ASP A 187 15.74 -19.15 -4.12
N GLN A 188 16.53 -20.07 -4.68
CA GLN A 188 17.69 -20.69 -4.04
C GLN A 188 17.37 -21.50 -2.76
N ILE A 189 16.10 -21.83 -2.58
CA ILE A 189 15.60 -22.71 -1.51
C ILE A 189 15.26 -24.05 -2.19
N ASP A 190 15.86 -25.14 -1.75
CA ASP A 190 15.60 -26.50 -2.32
C ASP A 190 14.18 -26.98 -1.97
N ARG A 191 13.20 -26.24 -2.46
CA ARG A 191 11.78 -26.45 -2.30
C ARG A 191 11.08 -26.42 -3.65
N THR A 192 10.04 -27.24 -3.77
CA THR A 192 9.10 -27.20 -4.90
C THR A 192 8.14 -26.03 -4.72
N GLU A 193 7.98 -25.21 -5.73
CA GLU A 193 7.08 -24.05 -5.72
C GLU A 193 6.16 -24.08 -6.94
N ASP A 194 4.87 -23.74 -6.72
CA ASP A 194 3.91 -23.58 -7.80
C ASP A 194 3.99 -22.13 -8.31
N VAL A 195 4.41 -21.98 -9.55
CA VAL A 195 4.53 -20.68 -10.22
C VAL A 195 3.31 -20.47 -11.11
N ALA A 196 2.54 -19.42 -10.84
CA ALA A 196 1.41 -19.06 -11.69
C ALA A 196 1.91 -18.47 -13.01
N LEU A 197 1.65 -19.15 -14.11
CA LEU A 197 1.98 -18.73 -15.48
C LEU A 197 0.75 -18.16 -16.20
N GLY A 198 -0.46 -18.54 -15.79
CA GLY A 198 -1.71 -18.17 -16.43
C GLY A 198 -1.93 -16.67 -16.56
N LEU A 199 -2.74 -16.31 -17.54
CA LEU A 199 -3.16 -14.95 -17.78
C LEU A 199 -3.92 -14.39 -16.58
N ARG A 200 -3.52 -13.20 -16.13
CA ARG A 200 -4.24 -12.40 -15.15
C ARG A 200 -4.63 -11.07 -15.78
N ALA A 201 -5.92 -10.76 -15.80
CA ALA A 201 -6.42 -9.47 -16.25
C ALA A 201 -7.31 -8.84 -15.18
N SER A 202 -7.27 -7.53 -15.04
CA SER A 202 -8.10 -6.80 -14.08
C SER A 202 -8.55 -5.46 -14.65
N LEU A 203 -9.77 -5.06 -14.28
CA LEU A 203 -10.34 -3.75 -14.59
C LEU A 203 -11.11 -3.25 -13.38
N GLN A 204 -10.83 -2.01 -12.96
CA GLN A 204 -11.59 -1.31 -11.94
C GLN A 204 -12.08 0.02 -12.49
N LEU A 205 -13.35 0.33 -12.23
CA LEU A 205 -13.98 1.59 -12.57
C LEU A 205 -14.59 2.21 -11.33
N GLY A 206 -14.27 3.48 -11.08
CA GLY A 206 -14.81 4.28 -9.98
C GLY A 206 -15.29 5.64 -10.50
N PHE A 207 -16.27 6.23 -9.82
CA PHE A 207 -16.82 7.52 -10.17
C PHE A 207 -16.91 8.43 -8.96
N ALA A 208 -16.06 9.45 -8.91
CA ALA A 208 -16.07 10.48 -7.88
C ALA A 208 -17.12 11.55 -8.23
N ASP A 209 -17.93 11.93 -7.25
CA ASP A 209 -18.96 12.96 -7.39
C ASP A 209 -19.11 13.73 -6.06
N PRO A 210 -19.42 15.03 -6.09
CA PRO A 210 -19.75 15.80 -4.89
C PRO A 210 -20.82 15.18 -3.99
N ALA A 211 -21.75 14.42 -4.54
CA ALA A 211 -22.77 13.69 -3.78
C ALA A 211 -22.16 12.63 -2.84
N PHE A 212 -20.97 12.13 -3.14
CA PHE A 212 -20.20 11.21 -2.30
C PHE A 212 -19.19 11.93 -1.41
N GLY A 213 -19.08 13.26 -1.52
CA GLY A 213 -18.14 14.09 -0.77
C GLY A 213 -16.82 14.38 -1.49
N ALA A 214 -16.71 14.12 -2.80
CA ALA A 214 -15.58 14.56 -3.62
C ALA A 214 -15.61 16.09 -3.84
N ASP A 215 -14.46 16.69 -4.13
CA ASP A 215 -14.36 18.10 -4.53
C ASP A 215 -14.76 18.34 -6.00
N ARG A 216 -14.75 17.29 -6.80
CA ARG A 216 -15.04 17.33 -8.25
C ARG A 216 -15.55 16.01 -8.76
N ARG A 217 -16.11 16.03 -9.97
CA ARG A 217 -16.41 14.82 -10.74
C ARG A 217 -15.15 14.28 -11.40
N ALA A 218 -14.91 12.99 -11.23
CA ALA A 218 -13.80 12.32 -11.88
C ALA A 218 -14.11 10.83 -12.07
N THR A 219 -13.64 10.27 -13.18
CA THR A 219 -13.64 8.83 -13.42
C THR A 219 -12.27 8.27 -13.04
N VAL A 220 -12.26 7.22 -12.25
CA VAL A 220 -11.05 6.50 -11.85
C VAL A 220 -11.04 5.16 -12.57
N VAL A 221 -9.99 4.90 -13.34
CA VAL A 221 -9.82 3.66 -14.09
C VAL A 221 -8.47 3.04 -13.72
N ASN A 222 -8.50 1.79 -13.28
CA ASN A 222 -7.30 0.98 -13.10
C ASN A 222 -7.46 -0.30 -13.94
N ALA A 223 -6.48 -0.60 -14.76
CA ALA A 223 -6.44 -1.80 -15.58
C ALA A 223 -5.05 -2.43 -15.52
N GLY A 224 -5.02 -3.75 -15.55
CA GLY A 224 -3.78 -4.50 -15.52
C GLY A 224 -3.92 -5.82 -16.26
N VAL A 225 -2.84 -6.24 -16.93
CA VAL A 225 -2.69 -7.55 -17.55
C VAL A 225 -1.30 -8.07 -17.22
N ALA A 226 -1.21 -9.32 -16.83
CA ALA A 226 0.04 -10.03 -16.59
C ALA A 226 -0.08 -11.46 -17.12
N HIS A 227 1.01 -12.00 -17.64
CA HIS A 227 1.13 -13.38 -18.10
C HIS A 227 2.55 -13.86 -17.76
N GLY A 228 2.67 -15.05 -17.18
CA GLY A 228 3.95 -15.72 -16.93
C GLY A 228 4.42 -16.51 -18.16
N TRP A 229 5.73 -16.73 -18.32
CA TRP A 229 6.34 -17.60 -19.31
C TRP A 229 7.59 -18.27 -18.72
#